data_000b4946510cc84ee84def44aa29cd5f
#
_entry.id   000b4946510cc84ee84def44aa29cd5f
#
_cell.length_a   1.000
_cell.length_b   1.000
_cell.length_c   1.000
_cell.angle_alpha   90.00
_cell.angle_beta   90.00
_cell.angle_gamma   90.00
#
_symmetry.space_group_name_H-M   'P 1'
#
loop_
_entity.id
_entity.type
_entity.pdbx_description
1 polymer ?
#
loop_
_entity_poly.entity_id
_entity_poly.type
_entity_poly.pdbx_seq_one_letter_code
_entity_poly.pdbx_strand_id
1 'polypeptide(L)'
;MNEFNFRVANAAPRASVFEIGQNVGDTKTTYIYSYKTKYINGKSTGQKTNVDWDAGFSIPSWVSMKYAFEGNDCKVTFTTLQENTGSSARTHTLIFKQRESDQTISFPISQEPNFTYTYSLLVLDGIAIGANIGNTTTIMVQSYMTRSDGEVMAQQPSVGATPSWATKVTVKDGSSIAGAPNWYQIIVEATAANLGSSKRSGILLVTCGDQRQETTIWQKAAEQYITLTINWPLNTFSGAFFKDGQTPQTDSTGTNYFNFSILDDTSVHKYKKSEGVRVNLRDGSTEIAYPGDRISAYRFTNKTWQLRSTFRLPSSDQIITV
;
A
#
# COMPACT_ATOMS: atom_id res chain seq x y z
N MET A 1 -3.77 -74.82 9.46
CA MET A 1 -4.56 -73.59 9.76
C MET A 1 -3.93 -72.45 9.05
N ASN A 2 -4.69 -71.47 8.52
CA ASN A 2 -4.19 -70.24 7.95
C ASN A 2 -4.51 -69.09 8.90
N GLU A 3 -3.56 -68.19 9.06
CA GLU A 3 -3.79 -66.96 9.76
C GLU A 3 -3.93 -65.84 8.71
N PHE A 4 -5.00 -65.03 8.79
CA PHE A 4 -5.28 -63.95 7.87
C PHE A 4 -4.73 -62.63 8.44
N ASN A 5 -4.17 -61.82 7.57
CA ASN A 5 -3.69 -60.48 7.88
C ASN A 5 -4.30 -59.47 6.90
N PHE A 6 -4.95 -58.44 7.42
CA PHE A 6 -5.60 -57.42 6.64
C PHE A 6 -5.40 -56.05 7.29
N ARG A 7 -4.67 -55.17 6.68
CA ARG A 7 -4.37 -53.81 7.18
C ARG A 7 -3.96 -52.86 6.09
N VAL A 8 -4.07 -51.56 6.34
CA VAL A 8 -3.50 -50.49 5.49
C VAL A 8 -2.12 -50.08 6.02
N ALA A 9 -1.17 -49.87 5.10
CA ALA A 9 0.13 -49.33 5.47
C ALA A 9 -0.05 -47.91 6.06
N ASN A 10 0.68 -47.63 7.14
CA ASN A 10 0.67 -46.36 7.84
C ASN A 10 -0.69 -45.88 8.38
N ALA A 11 -1.69 -46.78 8.46
CA ALA A 11 -2.87 -46.49 9.25
C ALA A 11 -2.44 -46.47 10.73
N ALA A 12 -2.16 -45.24 11.24
CA ALA A 12 -2.04 -45.03 12.68
C ALA A 12 -3.33 -45.56 13.35
N PRO A 13 -3.28 -46.15 14.57
CA PRO A 13 -4.43 -46.76 15.19
C PRO A 13 -5.57 -45.79 15.56
N ARG A 14 -5.49 -44.52 15.21
CA ARG A 14 -6.53 -43.49 15.36
C ARG A 14 -6.51 -42.53 14.20
N ALA A 15 -7.45 -42.69 13.25
CA ALA A 15 -8.13 -41.65 12.49
C ALA A 15 -7.27 -40.54 11.88
N SER A 16 -6.19 -40.83 11.17
CA SER A 16 -5.72 -39.90 10.17
C SER A 16 -6.55 -40.07 8.90
N VAL A 17 -7.34 -39.06 8.55
CA VAL A 17 -8.07 -39.03 7.29
C VAL A 17 -7.03 -38.99 6.16
N PHE A 18 -7.23 -39.84 5.15
CA PHE A 18 -6.34 -39.87 3.99
C PHE A 18 -6.76 -38.78 3.02
N GLU A 19 -6.03 -37.70 3.03
CA GLU A 19 -6.29 -36.54 2.15
C GLU A 19 -5.86 -36.84 0.71
N ILE A 20 -6.75 -36.57 -0.24
CA ILE A 20 -6.52 -36.66 -1.68
C ILE A 20 -6.43 -35.23 -2.20
N GLY A 21 -5.65 -35.02 -3.26
CA GLY A 21 -5.46 -33.68 -3.84
C GLY A 21 -6.76 -33.00 -4.29
N GLN A 22 -6.71 -31.69 -4.41
CA GLN A 22 -7.87 -30.81 -4.66
C GLN A 22 -8.27 -30.76 -6.13
N ASN A 23 -7.28 -30.88 -7.04
CA ASN A 23 -7.47 -30.70 -8.46
C ASN A 23 -7.88 -31.99 -9.16
N VAL A 24 -8.62 -31.88 -10.26
CA VAL A 24 -8.89 -33.03 -11.13
C VAL A 24 -7.59 -33.64 -11.63
N GLY A 25 -7.47 -34.97 -11.47
CA GLY A 25 -6.27 -35.70 -11.85
C GLY A 25 -5.21 -35.85 -10.77
N ASP A 26 -5.34 -35.14 -9.63
CA ASP A 26 -4.43 -35.36 -8.50
C ASP A 26 -4.51 -36.82 -8.03
N THR A 27 -3.35 -37.41 -7.73
CA THR A 27 -3.24 -38.80 -7.32
C THR A 27 -2.56 -38.93 -5.97
N LYS A 28 -3.03 -39.91 -5.18
CA LYS A 28 -2.38 -40.30 -3.94
C LYS A 28 -2.41 -41.82 -3.77
N THR A 29 -1.33 -42.38 -3.27
CA THR A 29 -1.14 -43.83 -3.21
C THR A 29 -0.96 -44.29 -1.75
N THR A 30 -1.54 -45.42 -1.44
CA THR A 30 -1.33 -46.19 -0.19
C THR A 30 -1.19 -47.66 -0.52
N TYR A 31 -0.89 -48.46 0.49
CA TYR A 31 -0.78 -49.92 0.36
C TYR A 31 -1.75 -50.61 1.29
N ILE A 32 -2.39 -51.70 0.80
CA ILE A 32 -3.19 -52.63 1.57
C ILE A 32 -2.45 -53.95 1.63
N TYR A 33 -2.21 -54.42 2.83
CA TYR A 33 -1.64 -55.73 3.09
C TYR A 33 -2.77 -56.72 3.29
N SER A 34 -2.94 -57.66 2.34
CA SER A 34 -4.00 -58.67 2.36
C SER A 34 -3.42 -60.02 1.98
N TYR A 35 -3.09 -60.80 2.97
CA TYR A 35 -2.51 -62.14 2.78
C TYR A 35 -2.90 -63.10 3.86
N LYS A 36 -2.76 -64.42 3.59
CA LYS A 36 -2.81 -65.49 4.56
C LYS A 36 -1.46 -66.14 4.74
N THR A 37 -1.09 -66.46 5.98
CA THR A 37 0.15 -67.16 6.31
C THR A 37 -0.18 -68.61 6.61
N LYS A 38 0.56 -69.54 6.00
CA LYS A 38 0.36 -70.98 6.22
C LYS A 38 1.01 -71.42 7.53
N TYR A 39 0.27 -72.17 8.32
CA TYR A 39 0.72 -72.85 9.58
C TYR A 39 0.68 -74.34 9.44
N ILE A 40 1.75 -75.03 9.87
CA ILE A 40 1.84 -76.47 9.95
C ILE A 40 2.18 -76.83 11.42
N ASN A 41 1.35 -77.67 12.07
CA ASN A 41 1.51 -78.07 13.47
C ASN A 41 1.70 -76.86 14.44
N GLY A 42 0.95 -75.77 14.20
CA GLY A 42 0.96 -74.57 15.01
C GLY A 42 2.15 -73.66 14.80
N LYS A 43 3.06 -73.99 13.89
CA LYS A 43 4.21 -73.12 13.55
C LYS A 43 4.01 -72.41 12.19
N SER A 44 4.30 -71.14 12.12
CA SER A 44 4.29 -70.38 10.85
C SER A 44 5.36 -70.95 9.93
N THR A 45 4.99 -71.20 8.68
CA THR A 45 5.93 -71.59 7.62
C THR A 45 6.64 -70.37 6.98
N GLY A 46 6.22 -69.16 7.32
CA GLY A 46 6.66 -67.92 6.62
C GLY A 46 6.05 -67.73 5.23
N GLN A 47 5.40 -68.76 4.66
CA GLN A 47 4.78 -68.68 3.36
C GLN A 47 3.51 -67.82 3.41
N LYS A 48 3.52 -66.69 2.67
CA LYS A 48 2.40 -65.78 2.51
C LYS A 48 1.75 -65.98 1.15
N THR A 49 0.43 -65.92 1.10
CA THR A 49 -0.36 -66.00 -0.15
C THR A 49 -1.32 -64.80 -0.14
N ASN A 50 -1.36 -64.03 -1.23
CA ASN A 50 -2.26 -62.93 -1.36
C ASN A 50 -3.73 -63.38 -1.25
N VAL A 51 -4.54 -62.58 -0.64
CA VAL A 51 -5.98 -62.75 -0.53
C VAL A 51 -6.65 -61.55 -1.14
N ASP A 52 -7.53 -61.79 -2.10
CA ASP A 52 -8.33 -60.72 -2.70
C ASP A 52 -9.23 -60.05 -1.68
N TRP A 53 -9.59 -58.81 -1.99
CA TRP A 53 -10.49 -58.01 -1.18
C TRP A 53 -11.43 -57.20 -2.09
N ASP A 54 -12.54 -56.78 -1.53
CA ASP A 54 -13.52 -55.89 -2.17
C ASP A 54 -13.50 -54.52 -1.47
N ALA A 55 -13.51 -53.48 -2.28
CA ALA A 55 -13.79 -52.15 -1.78
C ALA A 55 -15.30 -51.96 -1.71
N GLY A 56 -15.93 -52.39 -0.64
CA GLY A 56 -17.41 -52.37 -0.49
C GLY A 56 -18.06 -51.13 -1.14
N PHE A 57 -18.85 -51.36 -2.07
CA PHE A 57 -19.80 -50.64 -2.95
C PHE A 57 -19.93 -49.12 -2.96
N SER A 58 -19.08 -48.33 -2.35
CA SER A 58 -19.28 -46.87 -2.30
C SER A 58 -18.01 -46.06 -2.49
N ILE A 59 -17.34 -46.23 -3.64
CA ILE A 59 -16.37 -45.21 -4.07
C ILE A 59 -17.18 -44.00 -4.46
N PRO A 60 -16.96 -42.81 -3.83
CA PRO A 60 -17.71 -41.62 -4.14
C PRO A 60 -17.38 -41.11 -5.56
N SER A 61 -18.33 -40.45 -6.22
CA SER A 61 -18.19 -40.02 -7.63
C SER A 61 -17.04 -39.06 -7.89
N TRP A 62 -16.53 -38.43 -6.86
CA TRP A 62 -15.44 -37.43 -6.97
C TRP A 62 -14.04 -38.05 -6.94
N VAL A 63 -13.89 -39.34 -6.73
CA VAL A 63 -12.62 -40.09 -6.74
C VAL A 63 -12.73 -41.41 -7.47
N SER A 64 -11.70 -41.79 -8.18
CA SER A 64 -11.51 -43.14 -8.69
C SER A 64 -10.43 -43.87 -7.90
N MET A 65 -10.53 -45.18 -7.87
CA MET A 65 -9.55 -46.04 -7.23
C MET A 65 -9.08 -47.13 -8.21
N LYS A 66 -7.76 -47.28 -8.28
CA LYS A 66 -7.12 -48.42 -9.00
C LYS A 66 -6.19 -49.14 -8.04
N TYR A 67 -6.07 -50.44 -8.17
CA TYR A 67 -5.13 -51.23 -7.38
C TYR A 67 -4.42 -52.30 -8.20
N ALA A 68 -3.21 -52.65 -7.74
CA ALA A 68 -2.42 -53.75 -8.29
C ALA A 68 -1.59 -54.39 -7.20
N PHE A 69 -1.46 -55.72 -7.24
CA PHE A 69 -0.58 -56.45 -6.32
C PHE A 69 0.88 -56.30 -6.77
N GLU A 70 1.73 -55.87 -5.85
CA GLU A 70 3.19 -55.83 -5.96
C GLU A 70 3.77 -56.80 -4.91
N GLY A 71 3.95 -58.06 -5.28
CA GLY A 71 4.31 -59.12 -4.34
C GLY A 71 3.15 -59.43 -3.37
N ASN A 72 3.39 -59.30 -2.05
CA ASN A 72 2.36 -59.45 -1.02
C ASN A 72 1.64 -58.14 -0.66
N ASP A 73 2.03 -57.07 -1.29
CA ASP A 73 1.49 -55.76 -1.05
C ASP A 73 0.53 -55.37 -2.18
N CYS A 74 -0.59 -54.77 -1.84
CA CYS A 74 -1.52 -54.23 -2.85
C CYS A 74 -1.42 -52.71 -2.85
N LYS A 75 -0.84 -52.17 -3.91
CA LYS A 75 -0.76 -50.72 -4.16
C LYS A 75 -2.10 -50.21 -4.59
N VAL A 76 -2.65 -49.26 -3.86
CA VAL A 76 -3.91 -48.57 -4.17
C VAL A 76 -3.66 -47.16 -4.51
N THR A 77 -4.10 -46.69 -5.70
CA THR A 77 -3.97 -45.31 -6.16
C THR A 77 -5.36 -44.69 -6.27
N PHE A 78 -5.57 -43.61 -5.58
CA PHE A 78 -6.74 -42.77 -5.70
C PHE A 78 -6.45 -41.63 -6.66
N THR A 79 -7.44 -41.27 -7.50
CA THR A 79 -7.36 -40.15 -8.43
C THR A 79 -8.60 -39.28 -8.30
N THR A 80 -8.42 -37.99 -8.07
CA THR A 80 -9.51 -37.01 -8.01
C THR A 80 -10.17 -36.86 -9.36
N LEU A 81 -11.49 -37.01 -9.45
CA LEU A 81 -12.29 -36.87 -10.67
C LEU A 81 -13.05 -35.53 -10.77
N GLN A 82 -13.27 -34.87 -9.64
CA GLN A 82 -14.01 -33.61 -9.57
C GLN A 82 -13.36 -32.69 -8.54
N GLU A 83 -13.25 -31.42 -8.86
CA GLU A 83 -12.86 -30.41 -7.87
C GLU A 83 -13.91 -30.28 -6.76
N ASN A 84 -13.45 -30.05 -5.55
CA ASN A 84 -14.34 -29.68 -4.45
C ASN A 84 -14.53 -28.15 -4.45
N THR A 85 -15.57 -27.68 -5.12
CA THR A 85 -15.94 -26.25 -5.16
C THR A 85 -16.80 -25.80 -3.98
N GLY A 86 -17.10 -26.71 -3.04
CA GLY A 86 -17.81 -26.38 -1.80
C GLY A 86 -16.93 -25.65 -0.79
N SER A 87 -17.54 -25.14 0.27
CA SER A 87 -16.83 -24.43 1.36
C SER A 87 -16.25 -25.38 2.42
N SER A 88 -16.50 -26.68 2.31
CA SER A 88 -16.05 -27.69 3.29
C SER A 88 -15.39 -28.87 2.60
N ALA A 89 -14.50 -29.54 3.32
CA ALA A 89 -13.91 -30.78 2.85
C ALA A 89 -14.99 -31.83 2.55
N ARG A 90 -14.87 -32.53 1.44
CA ARG A 90 -15.66 -33.73 1.16
C ARG A 90 -15.02 -34.91 1.90
N THR A 91 -15.80 -35.65 2.64
CA THR A 91 -15.31 -36.83 3.36
C THR A 91 -16.10 -38.07 2.97
N HIS A 92 -15.43 -39.19 2.96
CA HIS A 92 -16.07 -40.48 2.73
C HIS A 92 -15.28 -41.57 3.45
N THR A 93 -15.96 -42.64 3.94
CA THR A 93 -15.29 -43.79 4.52
C THR A 93 -15.46 -44.99 3.60
N LEU A 94 -14.35 -45.44 3.04
CA LEU A 94 -14.29 -46.69 2.27
C LEU A 94 -14.21 -47.86 3.23
N ILE A 95 -14.91 -48.97 2.91
CA ILE A 95 -14.83 -50.19 3.65
C ILE A 95 -14.26 -51.25 2.73
N PHE A 96 -13.09 -51.75 3.08
CA PHE A 96 -12.48 -52.88 2.40
C PHE A 96 -12.78 -54.17 3.16
N LYS A 97 -13.17 -55.23 2.44
CA LYS A 97 -13.47 -56.55 3.03
C LYS A 97 -12.58 -57.60 2.37
N GLN A 98 -11.86 -58.36 3.16
CA GLN A 98 -11.06 -59.50 2.67
C GLN A 98 -11.97 -60.67 2.28
N ARG A 99 -11.81 -61.24 1.09
CA ARG A 99 -12.74 -62.22 0.54
C ARG A 99 -12.74 -63.58 1.25
N GLU A 100 -11.59 -63.99 1.75
CA GLU A 100 -11.43 -65.30 2.39
C GLU A 100 -11.54 -65.23 3.93
N SER A 101 -11.82 -64.08 4.48
CA SER A 101 -12.02 -63.87 5.91
C SER A 101 -13.12 -62.81 6.13
N ASP A 102 -13.60 -62.69 7.38
CA ASP A 102 -14.57 -61.64 7.72
C ASP A 102 -13.89 -60.31 8.15
N GLN A 103 -12.60 -60.18 7.91
CA GLN A 103 -11.86 -58.96 8.26
C GLN A 103 -12.25 -57.78 7.36
N THR A 104 -12.48 -56.65 7.98
CA THR A 104 -12.80 -55.41 7.30
C THR A 104 -11.86 -54.28 7.75
N ILE A 105 -11.64 -53.31 6.87
CA ILE A 105 -10.90 -52.09 7.15
C ILE A 105 -11.79 -50.91 6.79
N SER A 106 -11.99 -50.00 7.75
CA SER A 106 -12.57 -48.69 7.51
C SER A 106 -11.44 -47.68 7.15
N PHE A 107 -11.53 -47.07 5.98
CA PHE A 107 -10.52 -46.17 5.46
C PHE A 107 -11.14 -44.82 5.10
N PRO A 108 -11.03 -43.81 6.00
CA PRO A 108 -11.57 -42.48 5.76
C PRO A 108 -10.69 -41.73 4.75
N ILE A 109 -11.32 -41.14 3.75
CA ILE A 109 -10.70 -40.28 2.75
C ILE A 109 -11.33 -38.90 2.82
N SER A 110 -10.56 -37.85 2.50
CA SER A 110 -11.07 -36.49 2.35
C SER A 110 -10.47 -35.77 1.14
N GLN A 111 -11.19 -34.79 0.65
CA GLN A 111 -10.74 -33.84 -0.35
C GLN A 111 -11.05 -32.43 0.14
N GLU A 112 -10.00 -31.63 0.36
CA GLU A 112 -10.15 -30.23 0.74
C GLU A 112 -10.81 -29.42 -0.40
N PRO A 113 -11.50 -28.31 -0.10
CA PRO A 113 -12.05 -27.43 -1.12
C PRO A 113 -10.94 -26.73 -1.91
N ASN A 114 -11.19 -26.54 -3.20
CA ASN A 114 -10.34 -25.71 -4.06
C ASN A 114 -10.86 -24.27 -4.02
N PHE A 115 -10.33 -23.48 -3.11
CA PHE A 115 -10.75 -22.10 -2.94
C PHE A 115 -10.26 -21.20 -4.07
N THR A 116 -11.16 -20.33 -4.55
CA THR A 116 -10.79 -19.18 -5.37
C THR A 116 -10.77 -17.91 -4.54
N TYR A 117 -10.03 -16.91 -4.99
CA TYR A 117 -9.84 -15.63 -4.29
C TYR A 117 -10.22 -14.47 -5.20
N THR A 118 -10.91 -13.50 -4.63
CA THR A 118 -11.15 -12.20 -5.26
C THR A 118 -10.45 -11.12 -4.45
N TYR A 119 -9.89 -10.14 -5.14
CA TYR A 119 -9.14 -9.05 -4.51
C TYR A 119 -9.94 -7.77 -4.50
N SER A 120 -9.78 -6.97 -3.46
CA SER A 120 -10.39 -5.65 -3.32
C SER A 120 -9.32 -4.63 -2.99
N LEU A 121 -9.37 -3.49 -3.66
CA LEU A 121 -8.43 -2.39 -3.50
C LEU A 121 -9.18 -1.07 -3.56
N LEU A 122 -8.99 -0.22 -2.56
CA LEU A 122 -9.47 1.15 -2.51
C LEU A 122 -8.34 2.07 -2.07
N VAL A 123 -7.96 3.01 -2.91
CA VAL A 123 -6.94 4.02 -2.63
C VAL A 123 -7.63 5.37 -2.47
N LEU A 124 -7.36 6.05 -1.36
CA LEU A 124 -7.90 7.39 -1.14
C LEU A 124 -7.05 8.43 -1.88
N ASP A 125 -7.72 9.29 -2.64
CA ASP A 125 -7.11 10.30 -3.50
C ASP A 125 -6.76 11.61 -2.77
N GLY A 126 -6.00 12.46 -3.44
CA GLY A 126 -5.94 13.90 -3.11
C GLY A 126 -4.76 14.32 -2.24
N ILE A 127 -3.58 13.73 -2.38
CA ILE A 127 -2.51 13.93 -1.41
C ILE A 127 -1.36 14.77 -1.95
N ALA A 128 -0.99 15.80 -1.17
CA ALA A 128 0.09 16.72 -1.46
C ALA A 128 1.32 16.43 -0.61
N ILE A 129 2.49 16.39 -1.23
CA ILE A 129 3.80 16.32 -0.58
C ILE A 129 4.38 17.73 -0.51
N GLY A 130 5.13 18.04 0.55
CA GLY A 130 5.87 19.29 0.66
C GLY A 130 6.93 19.44 -0.44
N ALA A 131 7.42 20.65 -0.63
CA ALA A 131 8.31 21.00 -1.73
C ALA A 131 9.73 20.40 -1.63
N ASN A 132 10.21 20.10 -0.44
CA ASN A 132 11.61 19.74 -0.18
C ASN A 132 11.84 18.24 -0.19
N ILE A 133 13.08 17.82 -0.43
CA ILE A 133 13.54 16.46 -0.24
C ILE A 133 13.26 16.04 1.22
N GLY A 134 12.84 14.78 1.42
CA GLY A 134 12.50 14.23 2.73
C GLY A 134 11.09 14.56 3.21
N ASN A 135 10.34 15.46 2.53
CA ASN A 135 8.94 15.65 2.86
C ASN A 135 8.14 14.40 2.52
N THR A 136 7.21 14.04 3.38
CA THR A 136 6.39 12.84 3.25
C THR A 136 4.91 13.17 3.15
N THR A 137 4.17 12.21 2.61
CA THR A 137 2.72 12.16 2.70
C THR A 137 2.28 10.73 2.95
N THR A 138 1.08 10.55 3.50
CA THR A 138 0.51 9.24 3.79
C THR A 138 -0.80 9.06 3.03
N ILE A 139 -0.89 7.96 2.30
CA ILE A 139 -2.08 7.55 1.56
C ILE A 139 -2.69 6.37 2.31
N MET A 140 -3.97 6.45 2.61
CA MET A 140 -4.70 5.33 3.20
C MET A 140 -5.23 4.43 2.10
N VAL A 141 -5.00 3.14 2.26
CA VAL A 141 -5.40 2.10 1.29
C VAL A 141 -6.12 0.99 2.03
N GLN A 142 -7.31 0.64 1.57
CA GLN A 142 -7.97 -0.59 1.99
C GLN A 142 -7.64 -1.68 0.99
N SER A 143 -7.12 -2.82 1.47
CA SER A 143 -6.65 -3.91 0.61
C SER A 143 -6.86 -5.26 1.29
N TYR A 144 -7.61 -6.15 0.64
CA TYR A 144 -7.93 -7.48 1.16
C TYR A 144 -8.26 -8.46 0.04
N MET A 145 -8.24 -9.74 0.37
CA MET A 145 -8.78 -10.79 -0.49
C MET A 145 -9.94 -11.49 0.20
N THR A 146 -10.92 -11.90 -0.59
CA THR A 146 -12.07 -12.69 -0.15
C THR A 146 -11.98 -14.07 -0.74
N ARG A 147 -11.97 -15.08 0.09
CA ARG A 147 -12.03 -16.48 -0.31
C ARG A 147 -13.45 -16.86 -0.75
N SER A 148 -13.59 -17.85 -1.61
CA SER A 148 -14.89 -18.24 -2.20
C SER A 148 -15.95 -18.68 -1.18
N ASP A 149 -15.56 -18.98 0.06
CA ASP A 149 -16.48 -19.29 1.18
C ASP A 149 -16.88 -18.04 1.98
N GLY A 150 -16.41 -16.86 1.58
CA GLY A 150 -16.73 -15.58 2.23
C GLY A 150 -15.71 -15.14 3.30
N GLU A 151 -14.68 -15.90 3.58
CA GLU A 151 -13.63 -15.47 4.51
C GLU A 151 -12.83 -14.31 3.94
N VAL A 152 -12.76 -13.21 4.68
CA VAL A 152 -12.00 -12.00 4.33
C VAL A 152 -10.64 -12.04 5.02
N MET A 153 -9.59 -11.91 4.23
CA MET A 153 -8.20 -11.95 4.71
C MET A 153 -7.47 -10.67 4.32
N ALA A 154 -6.70 -10.14 5.25
CA ALA A 154 -5.84 -8.98 4.99
C ALA A 154 -4.82 -9.33 3.89
N GLN A 155 -4.69 -8.45 2.89
CA GLN A 155 -3.72 -8.57 1.82
C GLN A 155 -2.95 -7.26 1.69
N GLN A 156 -1.67 -7.27 2.02
CA GLN A 156 -0.84 -6.07 1.91
C GLN A 156 -0.75 -5.62 0.45
N PRO A 157 -1.04 -4.33 0.16
CA PRO A 157 -0.90 -3.79 -1.18
C PRO A 157 0.57 -3.64 -1.57
N SER A 158 0.83 -3.63 -2.86
CA SER A 158 2.13 -3.35 -3.44
C SER A 158 2.10 -2.03 -4.22
N VAL A 159 3.25 -1.36 -4.32
CA VAL A 159 3.40 -0.15 -5.13
C VAL A 159 4.21 -0.49 -6.38
N GLY A 160 3.57 -0.37 -7.56
CA GLY A 160 4.16 -0.74 -8.83
C GLY A 160 4.96 0.38 -9.49
N ALA A 161 4.42 1.61 -9.50
CA ALA A 161 5.07 2.77 -10.11
C ALA A 161 4.94 3.99 -9.21
N THR A 162 5.97 4.83 -9.24
CA THR A 162 6.06 6.09 -8.49
C THR A 162 6.57 7.20 -9.39
N PRO A 163 6.23 8.47 -9.12
CA PRO A 163 6.88 9.59 -9.80
C PRO A 163 8.39 9.61 -9.54
N SER A 164 9.17 10.02 -10.54
CA SER A 164 10.64 10.07 -10.44
C SER A 164 11.18 10.96 -9.29
N TRP A 165 10.37 11.88 -8.81
CA TRP A 165 10.69 12.79 -7.70
C TRP A 165 10.20 12.29 -6.32
N ALA A 166 9.57 11.11 -6.25
CA ALA A 166 9.03 10.51 -5.03
C ALA A 166 9.17 8.99 -5.07
N THR A 167 10.39 8.49 -5.24
CA THR A 167 10.67 7.06 -5.45
C THR A 167 10.78 6.25 -4.15
N LYS A 168 10.84 6.92 -3.00
CA LYS A 168 10.93 6.24 -1.70
C LYS A 168 9.54 6.02 -1.13
N VAL A 169 9.13 4.76 -1.05
CA VAL A 169 7.81 4.35 -0.59
C VAL A 169 7.92 3.30 0.50
N THR A 170 7.09 3.42 1.53
CA THR A 170 6.98 2.45 2.62
C THR A 170 5.52 2.09 2.83
N VAL A 171 5.21 0.80 2.87
CA VAL A 171 3.87 0.31 3.21
C VAL A 171 3.87 -0.18 4.66
N LYS A 172 2.90 0.29 5.45
CA LYS A 172 2.70 -0.09 6.85
C LYS A 172 1.26 -0.50 7.09
N ASP A 173 1.04 -1.26 8.16
CA ASP A 173 -0.30 -1.50 8.67
C ASP A 173 -0.94 -0.17 9.12
N GLY A 174 -2.15 0.09 8.67
CA GLY A 174 -2.93 1.29 8.96
C GLY A 174 -4.22 1.01 9.72
N SER A 175 -4.49 -0.25 10.09
CA SER A 175 -5.74 -0.66 10.74
C SER A 175 -5.99 0.06 12.05
N SER A 176 -4.96 0.35 12.84
CA SER A 176 -5.06 1.11 14.09
C SER A 176 -5.49 2.57 13.90
N ILE A 177 -5.17 3.18 12.75
CA ILE A 177 -5.53 4.57 12.41
C ILE A 177 -6.93 4.62 11.83
N ALA A 178 -7.25 3.68 10.93
CA ALA A 178 -8.57 3.62 10.29
C ALA A 178 -9.66 3.07 11.22
N GLY A 179 -9.29 2.46 12.35
CA GLY A 179 -10.25 1.81 13.26
C GLY A 179 -10.93 0.57 12.67
N ALA A 180 -10.40 0.03 11.56
CA ALA A 180 -10.94 -1.14 10.86
C ALA A 180 -9.80 -2.00 10.30
N PRO A 181 -9.99 -3.32 10.20
CA PRO A 181 -9.01 -4.22 9.61
C PRO A 181 -8.81 -3.94 8.12
N ASN A 182 -7.74 -4.47 7.55
CA ASN A 182 -7.41 -4.41 6.12
C ASN A 182 -7.08 -3.01 5.59
N TRP A 183 -6.77 -2.06 6.44
CA TRP A 183 -6.24 -0.76 6.06
C TRP A 183 -4.72 -0.72 6.16
N TYR A 184 -4.12 -0.02 5.21
CA TYR A 184 -2.68 0.17 5.10
C TYR A 184 -2.35 1.65 4.89
N GLN A 185 -1.15 2.04 5.29
CA GLN A 185 -0.56 3.34 5.01
C GLN A 185 0.52 3.18 3.96
N ILE A 186 0.40 3.89 2.85
CA ILE A 186 1.49 4.07 1.90
C ILE A 186 2.12 5.42 2.18
N ILE A 187 3.32 5.42 2.75
CA ILE A 187 4.10 6.63 3.02
C ILE A 187 4.99 6.89 1.82
N VAL A 188 4.80 8.02 1.18
CA VAL A 188 5.59 8.45 0.02
C VAL A 188 6.47 9.62 0.42
N GLU A 189 7.78 9.53 0.14
CA GLU A 189 8.77 10.55 0.45
C GLU A 189 9.32 11.18 -0.83
N ALA A 190 9.40 12.51 -0.83
CA ALA A 190 10.02 13.26 -1.92
C ALA A 190 11.53 13.01 -1.96
N THR A 191 12.03 12.52 -3.07
CA THR A 191 13.46 12.26 -3.32
C THR A 191 14.13 13.39 -4.12
N ALA A 192 13.32 14.33 -4.65
CA ALA A 192 13.79 15.54 -5.29
C ALA A 192 12.94 16.75 -4.88
N ALA A 193 13.56 17.91 -4.68
CA ALA A 193 12.85 19.14 -4.41
C ALA A 193 12.13 19.66 -5.67
N ASN A 194 10.98 20.30 -5.47
CA ASN A 194 10.31 21.04 -6.53
C ASN A 194 10.74 22.53 -6.47
N LEU A 195 11.80 22.86 -7.18
CA LEU A 195 12.31 24.22 -7.25
C LEU A 195 11.54 25.12 -8.26
N GLY A 196 10.54 24.57 -8.93
CA GLY A 196 9.69 25.32 -9.84
C GLY A 196 8.73 26.25 -9.11
N SER A 197 8.11 27.16 -9.85
CA SER A 197 7.10 28.10 -9.35
C SER A 197 5.69 27.49 -9.24
N SER A 198 5.49 26.27 -9.75
CA SER A 198 4.21 25.57 -9.77
C SER A 198 4.31 24.20 -9.13
N LYS A 199 3.17 23.73 -8.59
CA LYS A 199 3.08 22.33 -8.16
C LYS A 199 3.32 21.40 -9.34
N ARG A 200 3.94 20.25 -9.09
CA ARG A 200 4.04 19.15 -10.06
C ARG A 200 3.24 17.95 -9.59
N SER A 201 2.74 17.16 -10.51
CA SER A 201 1.96 15.95 -10.23
C SER A 201 2.67 14.72 -10.77
N GLY A 202 2.28 13.59 -10.28
CA GLY A 202 2.71 12.28 -10.78
C GLY A 202 1.75 11.19 -10.33
N ILE A 203 1.81 10.05 -10.99
CA ILE A 203 0.95 8.90 -10.73
C ILE A 203 1.67 7.94 -9.79
N LEU A 204 0.96 7.49 -8.79
CA LEU A 204 1.30 6.34 -7.95
C LEU A 204 0.38 5.17 -8.35
N LEU A 205 0.98 4.05 -8.75
CA LEU A 205 0.24 2.81 -9.04
C LEU A 205 0.27 1.91 -7.81
N VAL A 206 -0.91 1.56 -7.31
CA VAL A 206 -1.09 0.60 -6.22
C VAL A 206 -1.74 -0.66 -6.76
N THR A 207 -1.32 -1.83 -6.27
CA THR A 207 -1.85 -3.13 -6.70
C THR A 207 -2.16 -4.03 -5.51
N CYS A 208 -3.16 -4.91 -5.69
CA CYS A 208 -3.51 -5.98 -4.77
C CYS A 208 -4.01 -7.17 -5.58
N GLY A 209 -3.22 -8.25 -5.66
CA GLY A 209 -3.51 -9.36 -6.59
C GLY A 209 -3.62 -8.87 -8.03
N ASP A 210 -4.76 -9.09 -8.65
CA ASP A 210 -5.09 -8.64 -10.01
C ASP A 210 -5.66 -7.21 -10.06
N GLN A 211 -6.01 -6.62 -8.91
CA GLN A 211 -6.56 -5.28 -8.82
C GLN A 211 -5.47 -4.21 -8.92
N ARG A 212 -5.77 -3.14 -9.65
CA ARG A 212 -4.84 -2.02 -9.90
C ARG A 212 -5.60 -0.71 -9.78
N GLN A 213 -5.02 0.25 -9.07
CA GLN A 213 -5.56 1.60 -8.97
C GLN A 213 -4.44 2.63 -9.08
N GLU A 214 -4.65 3.62 -9.93
CA GLU A 214 -3.78 4.78 -10.05
C GLU A 214 -4.34 5.92 -9.21
N THR A 215 -3.46 6.59 -8.47
CA THR A 215 -3.79 7.82 -7.75
C THR A 215 -2.80 8.92 -8.08
N THR A 216 -3.29 10.15 -8.17
CA THR A 216 -2.45 11.32 -8.45
C THR A 216 -1.94 11.92 -7.14
N ILE A 217 -0.62 12.06 -7.03
CA ILE A 217 0.02 12.79 -5.96
C ILE A 217 0.66 14.07 -6.49
N TRP A 218 0.70 15.12 -5.66
CA TRP A 218 1.29 16.42 -6.02
C TRP A 218 2.43 16.75 -5.09
N GLN A 219 3.45 17.38 -5.64
CA GLN A 219 4.45 18.05 -4.84
C GLN A 219 4.26 19.57 -4.94
N LYS A 220 4.15 20.23 -3.79
CA LYS A 220 4.06 21.69 -3.73
C LYS A 220 5.30 22.31 -4.36
N ALA A 221 5.15 23.52 -4.90
CA ALA A 221 6.30 24.33 -5.29
C ALA A 221 7.09 24.75 -4.04
N ALA A 222 8.41 24.88 -4.18
CA ALA A 222 9.23 25.49 -3.14
C ALA A 222 8.85 26.98 -2.97
N GLU A 223 8.83 27.42 -1.74
CA GLU A 223 8.67 28.85 -1.47
C GLU A 223 9.89 29.60 -2.04
N GLN A 224 9.63 30.50 -2.95
CA GLN A 224 10.67 31.36 -3.52
C GLN A 224 10.76 32.64 -2.69
N TYR A 225 11.93 32.86 -2.14
CA TYR A 225 12.25 34.08 -1.44
C TYR A 225 13.03 35.00 -2.35
N ILE A 226 12.80 36.31 -2.19
CA ILE A 226 13.53 37.36 -2.87
C ILE A 226 14.25 38.16 -1.80
N THR A 227 15.55 38.38 -2.02
CA THR A 227 16.36 39.26 -1.18
C THR A 227 16.44 40.63 -1.86
N LEU A 228 15.83 41.60 -1.22
CA LEU A 228 15.87 43.01 -1.67
C LEU A 228 16.77 43.79 -0.72
N THR A 229 17.84 44.35 -1.25
CA THR A 229 18.71 45.29 -0.54
C THR A 229 18.39 46.71 -1.00
N ILE A 230 18.05 47.58 -0.08
CA ILE A 230 17.78 49.00 -0.37
C ILE A 230 18.93 49.86 0.17
N ASN A 231 19.61 50.54 -0.70
CA ASN A 231 20.67 51.48 -0.37
C ASN A 231 20.12 52.90 -0.39
N TRP A 232 20.11 53.53 0.79
CA TRP A 232 19.80 54.95 0.94
C TRP A 232 21.11 55.74 0.97
N PRO A 233 21.26 56.77 0.17
CA PRO A 233 22.55 57.48 0.06
C PRO A 233 22.91 58.37 1.27
N LEU A 234 22.02 58.47 2.26
CA LEU A 234 22.26 59.27 3.45
C LEU A 234 21.77 58.54 4.70
N ASN A 235 22.66 58.43 5.69
CA ASN A 235 22.46 57.68 6.95
C ASN A 235 21.42 58.25 7.93
N THR A 236 20.63 59.23 7.58
CA THR A 236 19.58 59.81 8.42
C THR A 236 18.24 59.54 7.83
N PHE A 237 17.39 58.84 8.55
CA PHE A 237 16.27 58.15 8.00
C PHE A 237 14.91 58.65 8.51
N SER A 238 14.11 59.13 7.63
CA SER A 238 12.65 59.15 7.73
C SER A 238 12.12 59.03 6.32
N GLY A 239 11.99 57.77 5.89
CA GLY A 239 11.53 57.46 4.56
C GLY A 239 10.35 56.48 4.58
N ALA A 240 9.62 56.48 3.50
CA ALA A 240 8.43 55.70 3.38
C ALA A 240 8.22 55.18 1.96
N PHE A 241 7.68 53.93 1.84
CA PHE A 241 7.35 53.29 0.57
C PHE A 241 5.85 53.25 0.37
N PHE A 242 5.41 53.73 -0.77
CA PHE A 242 4.01 53.81 -1.14
C PHE A 242 3.75 53.08 -2.43
N LYS A 243 2.53 52.59 -2.60
CA LYS A 243 2.09 52.11 -3.90
C LYS A 243 2.22 53.27 -4.93
N ASP A 244 2.57 52.94 -6.16
CA ASP A 244 2.74 53.94 -7.21
C ASP A 244 1.48 54.81 -7.38
N GLY A 245 1.70 56.12 -7.55
CA GLY A 245 0.64 57.10 -7.62
C GLY A 245 0.03 57.52 -6.26
N GLN A 246 0.46 56.92 -5.16
CA GLN A 246 0.06 57.33 -3.82
C GLN A 246 1.05 58.37 -3.28
N THR A 247 0.62 59.61 -3.16
CA THR A 247 1.44 60.68 -2.57
C THR A 247 1.10 60.80 -1.06
N PRO A 248 2.09 60.69 -0.18
CA PRO A 248 1.86 60.81 1.25
C PRO A 248 1.24 62.15 1.59
N GLN A 249 0.32 62.15 2.55
CA GLN A 249 -0.24 63.39 3.11
C GLN A 249 0.45 63.70 4.44
N THR A 250 0.67 64.99 4.68
CA THR A 250 1.02 65.49 6.00
C THR A 250 -0.23 66.00 6.67
N ASP A 251 -0.33 65.81 8.01
CA ASP A 251 -1.38 66.43 8.79
C ASP A 251 -1.15 67.96 8.89
N SER A 252 -2.11 68.64 9.53
CA SER A 252 -2.01 70.11 9.74
C SER A 252 -0.83 70.54 10.61
N THR A 253 -0.23 69.58 11.37
CA THR A 253 0.96 69.82 12.20
C THR A 253 2.26 69.46 11.49
N GLY A 254 2.18 68.83 10.32
CA GLY A 254 3.35 68.41 9.53
C GLY A 254 4.08 67.19 10.12
N THR A 255 3.39 66.40 10.91
CA THR A 255 3.98 65.29 11.70
C THR A 255 3.44 63.89 11.33
N ASN A 256 2.80 63.74 10.19
CA ASN A 256 2.35 62.41 9.83
C ASN A 256 3.49 61.53 9.35
N TYR A 257 3.85 60.56 10.17
CA TYR A 257 4.79 59.50 9.88
C TYR A 257 4.03 58.22 9.58
N PHE A 258 4.26 57.67 8.41
CA PHE A 258 3.80 56.33 8.11
C PHE A 258 4.91 55.37 8.48
N ASN A 259 4.63 54.49 9.42
CA ASN A 259 5.58 53.46 9.84
C ASN A 259 5.60 52.31 8.83
N PHE A 260 6.80 51.95 8.40
CA PHE A 260 7.00 50.86 7.51
C PHE A 260 7.34 49.59 8.24
N SER A 261 6.75 48.50 7.84
CA SER A 261 7.00 47.22 8.48
C SER A 261 8.11 46.39 7.83
N ILE A 262 8.48 46.63 6.58
CA ILE A 262 9.40 45.69 5.88
C ILE A 262 10.54 46.40 5.11
N LEU A 263 10.38 47.65 4.74
CA LEU A 263 11.37 48.38 3.94
C LEU A 263 11.84 49.67 4.64
N ASP A 264 12.12 49.59 5.93
CA ASP A 264 12.26 50.78 6.80
C ASP A 264 13.69 51.30 7.01
N ASP A 265 14.69 50.64 6.49
CA ASP A 265 16.05 51.18 6.51
C ASP A 265 16.96 50.55 5.44
N THR A 266 18.27 50.78 5.54
CA THR A 266 19.30 50.28 4.64
C THR A 266 19.55 48.79 4.71
N SER A 267 18.63 48.04 5.25
CA SER A 267 18.81 46.61 5.53
C SER A 267 18.45 45.70 4.34
N VAL A 268 18.83 44.44 4.47
CA VAL A 268 18.49 43.38 3.53
C VAL A 268 17.15 42.80 3.93
N HIS A 269 16.17 42.88 3.06
CA HIS A 269 14.83 42.36 3.27
C HIS A 269 14.63 41.08 2.50
N LYS A 270 14.16 40.06 3.20
CA LYS A 270 13.80 38.79 2.58
C LYS A 270 12.30 38.58 2.67
N TYR A 271 11.65 38.46 1.52
CA TYR A 271 10.23 38.24 1.45
C TYR A 271 9.86 37.06 0.53
N LYS A 272 8.74 36.43 0.79
CA LYS A 272 8.23 35.38 -0.08
C LYS A 272 7.62 36.00 -1.33
N LYS A 273 7.99 35.48 -2.49
CA LYS A 273 7.47 35.94 -3.77
C LYS A 273 5.94 35.89 -3.85
N SER A 274 5.34 34.87 -3.22
CA SER A 274 3.90 34.66 -3.20
C SER A 274 3.15 35.55 -2.21
N GLU A 275 3.80 36.05 -1.17
CA GLU A 275 3.20 36.89 -0.13
C GLU A 275 3.39 38.39 -0.41
N GLY A 276 4.37 38.74 -1.24
CA GLY A 276 4.70 40.12 -1.52
C GLY A 276 5.23 40.89 -0.31
N VAL A 277 5.18 42.23 -0.39
CA VAL A 277 5.55 43.13 0.71
C VAL A 277 4.44 44.11 1.01
N ARG A 278 4.32 44.52 2.27
CA ARG A 278 3.34 45.53 2.68
C ARG A 278 3.86 46.93 2.35
N VAL A 279 3.06 47.72 1.68
CA VAL A 279 3.35 49.13 1.32
C VAL A 279 2.19 50.01 1.80
N ASN A 280 2.47 51.31 1.96
CA ASN A 280 1.46 52.28 2.40
C ASN A 280 0.61 52.79 1.24
N LEU A 281 -0.61 53.17 1.60
CA LEU A 281 -1.49 53.96 0.78
C LEU A 281 -1.59 55.41 1.34
N ARG A 282 -2.13 56.29 0.54
CA ARG A 282 -2.23 57.72 0.85
C ARG A 282 -2.98 58.04 2.14
N ASP A 283 -3.98 57.24 2.49
CA ASP A 283 -4.83 57.40 3.65
C ASP A 283 -4.23 56.80 4.94
N GLY A 284 -3.00 56.28 4.86
CA GLY A 284 -2.34 55.61 5.99
C GLY A 284 -2.65 54.12 6.14
N SER A 285 -3.57 53.59 5.35
CA SER A 285 -3.79 52.16 5.24
C SER A 285 -2.63 51.46 4.52
N THR A 286 -2.65 50.13 4.46
CA THR A 286 -1.58 49.37 3.79
C THR A 286 -2.16 48.35 2.81
N GLU A 287 -1.40 48.05 1.77
CA GLU A 287 -1.71 47.07 0.76
C GLU A 287 -0.51 46.13 0.55
N ILE A 288 -0.75 44.95 -0.01
CA ILE A 288 0.33 44.05 -0.42
C ILE A 288 0.72 44.38 -1.86
N ALA A 289 2.00 44.68 -2.07
CA ALA A 289 2.62 44.77 -3.37
C ALA A 289 3.33 43.49 -3.74
N TYR A 290 3.18 43.06 -4.97
CA TYR A 290 3.78 41.86 -5.52
C TYR A 290 4.94 42.21 -6.48
N PRO A 291 5.82 41.23 -6.78
CA PRO A 291 6.88 41.44 -7.79
C PRO A 291 6.30 41.96 -9.11
N GLY A 292 6.87 43.07 -9.59
CA GLY A 292 6.41 43.79 -10.77
C GLY A 292 5.61 45.06 -10.47
N ASP A 293 5.00 45.17 -9.28
CA ASP A 293 4.28 46.39 -8.88
C ASP A 293 5.24 47.59 -8.73
N ARG A 294 4.74 48.74 -9.07
CA ARG A 294 5.51 49.98 -8.88
C ARG A 294 5.38 50.49 -7.46
N ILE A 295 6.53 50.86 -6.90
CA ILE A 295 6.69 51.38 -5.55
C ILE A 295 7.35 52.74 -5.64
N SER A 296 6.82 53.72 -4.91
CA SER A 296 7.39 55.07 -4.79
C SER A 296 8.02 55.24 -3.41
N ALA A 297 9.30 55.56 -3.38
CA ALA A 297 10.06 55.85 -2.18
C ALA A 297 10.07 57.33 -1.89
N TYR A 298 9.62 57.74 -0.71
CA TYR A 298 9.59 59.13 -0.24
C TYR A 298 10.48 59.32 0.98
N ARG A 299 11.06 60.48 1.10
CA ARG A 299 11.75 60.96 2.29
C ARG A 299 10.98 62.09 2.90
N PHE A 300 10.81 62.09 4.21
CA PHE A 300 10.25 63.21 4.95
C PHE A 300 11.38 64.16 5.37
N THR A 301 11.32 65.42 4.87
CA THR A 301 12.32 66.42 5.15
C THR A 301 11.66 67.80 5.13
N ASN A 302 12.06 68.69 6.02
CA ASN A 302 11.49 70.03 6.13
C ASN A 302 9.95 70.03 6.18
N LYS A 303 9.37 69.11 6.98
CA LYS A 303 7.92 68.92 7.12
C LYS A 303 7.19 68.58 5.81
N THR A 304 7.89 68.05 4.83
CA THR A 304 7.30 67.65 3.54
C THR A 304 7.82 66.30 3.09
N TRP A 305 6.96 65.59 2.37
CA TRP A 305 7.32 64.35 1.71
C TRP A 305 7.91 64.66 0.34
N GLN A 306 9.11 64.17 0.10
CA GLN A 306 9.81 64.35 -1.18
C GLN A 306 10.01 63.00 -1.84
N LEU A 307 9.51 62.85 -3.08
CA LEU A 307 9.77 61.64 -3.86
C LEU A 307 11.28 61.52 -4.15
N ARG A 308 11.85 60.37 -3.87
CA ARG A 308 13.26 60.07 -4.09
C ARG A 308 13.45 59.14 -5.27
N SER A 309 12.66 58.09 -5.34
CA SER A 309 12.79 57.11 -6.39
C SER A 309 11.46 56.41 -6.63
N THR A 310 11.32 55.87 -7.81
CA THR A 310 10.25 54.93 -8.13
C THR A 310 10.87 53.68 -8.78
N PHE A 311 10.54 52.51 -8.28
CA PHE A 311 11.08 51.26 -8.80
C PHE A 311 9.98 50.21 -8.89
N ARG A 312 10.23 49.12 -9.62
CA ARG A 312 9.39 47.94 -9.57
C ARG A 312 9.88 46.98 -8.48
N LEU A 313 8.96 46.43 -7.70
CA LEU A 313 9.29 45.39 -6.73
C LEU A 313 9.93 44.23 -7.51
N PRO A 314 11.17 43.81 -7.16
CA PRO A 314 11.87 42.83 -7.95
C PRO A 314 11.24 41.43 -7.90
N SER A 315 11.46 40.65 -8.95
CA SER A 315 11.07 39.25 -9.05
C SER A 315 12.19 38.26 -8.73
N SER A 316 13.40 38.78 -8.47
CA SER A 316 14.61 38.05 -8.07
C SER A 316 15.45 38.95 -7.18
N ASP A 317 16.48 38.38 -6.56
CA ASP A 317 17.40 39.14 -5.70
C ASP A 317 17.95 40.38 -6.41
N GLN A 318 17.85 41.52 -5.75
CA GLN A 318 18.24 42.82 -6.33
C GLN A 318 18.68 43.83 -5.28
N ILE A 319 19.60 44.70 -5.67
CA ILE A 319 20.01 45.90 -4.93
C ILE A 319 19.37 47.10 -5.61
N ILE A 320 18.67 47.93 -4.85
CA ILE A 320 18.06 49.17 -5.32
C ILE A 320 18.65 50.31 -4.52
N THR A 321 19.12 51.37 -5.22
CA THR A 321 19.54 52.63 -4.60
C THR A 321 18.42 53.65 -4.75
N VAL A 322 18.03 54.28 -3.63
CA VAL A 322 16.88 55.21 -3.56
C VAL A 322 17.31 56.64 -3.31
#